data_26e6ef671e3ee55adb8c1c366fab019b
#
_entry.id   26e6ef671e3ee55adb8c1c366fab019b
#
_cell.length_a   1.000
_cell.length_b   1.000
_cell.length_c   1.000
_cell.angle_alpha   90.00
_cell.angle_beta   90.00
_cell.angle_gamma   90.00
#
_symmetry.space_group_name_H-M   'P 1'
#
loop_
_entity.id
_entity.type
_entity.pdbx_description
1 polymer ?
#
loop_
_entity_poly.entity_id
_entity_poly.type
_entity_poly.pdbx_seq_one_letter_code
_entity_poly.pdbx_strand_id
1 'polypeptide(L)'
;MTNVTLLKSNDFQVSDWSGGKTKQLYLSPSTGDYGQREFDYRLSTATVEAAESEFSDLSGFHRILMSLDHPLRLLNASRQEETALDPFTPYFFEGSDSITSRGTCTDFNLIYSNHYQGQMIAVSNKQVLIRDEEIQFIYALTNLTVIGDNFPPLDIEEGNFLIVEKETQETELHIMFSCNQSKGSPLAIWAGLNHIPAK
;
A
#
# COMPACT_ATOMS: atom_id res chain seq x y z
N MET A 1 -4.48 20.14 -12.46
CA MET A 1 -4.80 18.88 -13.21
C MET A 1 -4.35 17.70 -12.40
N THR A 2 -5.11 16.65 -12.38
CA THR A 2 -4.71 15.38 -11.76
C THR A 2 -3.74 14.64 -12.68
N ASN A 3 -2.56 14.27 -12.19
CA ASN A 3 -1.62 13.43 -12.91
C ASN A 3 -1.91 11.96 -12.60
N VAL A 4 -1.97 11.12 -13.64
CA VAL A 4 -2.31 9.69 -13.48
C VAL A 4 -1.27 8.84 -14.18
N THR A 5 -0.63 7.95 -13.42
CA THR A 5 0.42 7.05 -13.92
C THR A 5 0.04 5.59 -13.66
N LEU A 6 -0.05 4.77 -14.71
CA LEU A 6 -0.28 3.34 -14.60
C LEU A 6 1.02 2.57 -14.77
N LEU A 7 1.41 1.83 -13.74
CA LEU A 7 2.55 0.91 -13.74
C LEU A 7 2.07 -0.52 -13.92
N LYS A 8 2.71 -1.26 -14.81
CA LYS A 8 2.34 -2.64 -15.12
C LYS A 8 3.08 -3.64 -14.23
N SER A 9 2.41 -4.74 -13.92
CA SER A 9 2.95 -5.78 -13.02
C SER A 9 4.28 -6.39 -13.51
N ASN A 10 4.54 -6.37 -14.81
CA ASN A 10 5.78 -6.89 -15.41
C ASN A 10 6.98 -5.96 -15.23
N ASP A 11 6.76 -4.69 -14.87
CA ASP A 11 7.81 -3.68 -14.73
C ASP A 11 8.36 -3.61 -13.29
N PHE A 12 7.75 -4.34 -12.35
CA PHE A 12 8.13 -4.29 -10.94
C PHE A 12 9.37 -5.12 -10.65
N GLN A 13 10.23 -4.55 -9.81
CA GLN A 13 11.40 -5.25 -9.31
C GLN A 13 11.00 -6.28 -8.24
N VAL A 14 11.48 -7.50 -8.42
CA VAL A 14 11.28 -8.60 -7.46
C VAL A 14 12.61 -8.92 -6.79
N SER A 15 12.60 -9.02 -5.48
CA SER A 15 13.76 -9.45 -4.68
C SER A 15 13.38 -10.63 -3.79
N ASP A 16 14.31 -11.59 -3.70
CA ASP A 16 14.19 -12.74 -2.78
C ASP A 16 14.82 -12.39 -1.43
N TRP A 17 14.23 -12.92 -0.37
CA TRP A 17 14.78 -12.86 0.98
C TRP A 17 14.49 -14.18 1.70
N SER A 18 15.05 -14.38 2.89
CA SER A 18 14.98 -15.68 3.61
C SER A 18 13.56 -16.15 3.93
N GLY A 19 12.57 -15.28 3.96
CA GLY A 19 11.17 -15.59 4.31
C GLY A 19 10.21 -15.55 3.12
N GLY A 20 10.68 -15.25 1.89
CA GLY A 20 9.79 -15.14 0.73
C GLY A 20 10.31 -14.22 -0.36
N LYS A 21 9.38 -13.54 -1.04
CA LYS A 21 9.67 -12.63 -2.15
C LYS A 21 8.95 -11.31 -1.95
N THR A 22 9.63 -10.22 -2.27
CA THR A 22 9.03 -8.88 -2.26
C THR A 22 9.04 -8.30 -3.68
N LYS A 23 7.90 -7.78 -4.10
CA LYS A 23 7.71 -7.02 -5.32
C LYS A 23 7.60 -5.54 -4.96
N GLN A 24 8.56 -4.71 -5.37
CA GLN A 24 8.51 -3.27 -5.18
C GLN A 24 7.60 -2.66 -6.26
N LEU A 25 6.51 -2.06 -5.84
CA LEU A 25 5.54 -1.40 -6.71
C LEU A 25 5.96 0.03 -7.02
N TYR A 26 6.45 0.74 -6.01
CA TYR A 26 6.90 2.12 -6.15
C TYR A 26 7.89 2.51 -5.05
N LEU A 27 8.82 3.37 -5.39
CA LEU A 27 9.75 4.03 -4.47
C LEU A 27 9.89 5.50 -4.86
N SER A 28 9.75 6.39 -3.92
CA SER A 28 9.92 7.83 -4.13
C SER A 28 11.06 8.39 -3.29
N PRO A 29 11.96 9.21 -3.86
CA PRO A 29 12.10 9.43 -5.30
C PRO A 29 12.54 8.16 -6.03
N SER A 30 12.34 8.08 -7.35
CA SER A 30 12.73 6.90 -8.16
C SER A 30 14.23 6.63 -8.16
N THR A 31 15.04 7.61 -7.76
CA THR A 31 16.49 7.52 -7.57
C THR A 31 16.88 7.08 -6.16
N GLY A 32 15.90 6.87 -5.28
CA GLY A 32 16.12 6.49 -3.89
C GLY A 32 16.65 5.06 -3.74
N ASP A 33 17.14 4.76 -2.55
CA ASP A 33 17.66 3.43 -2.18
C ASP A 33 17.03 2.96 -0.87
N TYR A 34 16.26 1.87 -0.96
CA TYR A 34 15.63 1.26 0.20
C TYR A 34 16.65 0.73 1.22
N GLY A 35 17.74 0.13 0.74
CA GLY A 35 18.80 -0.42 1.59
C GLY A 35 19.54 0.65 2.38
N GLN A 36 19.77 1.83 1.77
CA GLN A 36 20.41 2.98 2.40
C GLN A 36 19.44 3.86 3.22
N ARG A 37 18.15 3.56 3.19
CA ARG A 37 17.09 4.38 3.80
C ARG A 37 16.97 5.78 3.15
N GLU A 38 17.35 5.91 1.89
CA GLU A 38 17.30 7.15 1.11
C GLU A 38 16.04 7.17 0.24
N PHE A 39 14.88 7.32 0.88
CA PHE A 39 13.58 7.41 0.20
C PHE A 39 12.56 8.13 1.08
N ASP A 40 11.52 8.66 0.48
CA ASP A 40 10.40 9.32 1.17
C ASP A 40 9.28 8.33 1.49
N TYR A 41 8.89 7.52 0.51
CA TYR A 41 7.89 6.47 0.70
C TYR A 41 8.09 5.31 -0.28
N ARG A 42 7.63 4.13 0.12
CA ARG A 42 7.73 2.88 -0.62
C ARG A 42 6.45 2.07 -0.49
N LEU A 43 5.96 1.56 -1.62
CA LEU A 43 4.88 0.58 -1.67
C LEU A 43 5.38 -0.73 -2.23
N SER A 44 5.00 -1.82 -1.60
CA SER A 44 5.40 -3.16 -2.00
C SER A 44 4.34 -4.19 -1.63
N THR A 45 4.36 -5.32 -2.32
CA THR A 45 3.67 -6.54 -1.91
C THR A 45 4.69 -7.64 -1.71
N ALA A 46 4.48 -8.51 -0.73
CA ALA A 46 5.36 -9.62 -0.49
C ALA A 46 4.58 -10.93 -0.34
N THR A 47 5.13 -12.01 -0.86
CA THR A 47 4.70 -13.37 -0.51
C THR A 47 5.60 -13.86 0.62
N VAL A 48 5.00 -14.08 1.78
CA VAL A 48 5.67 -14.55 3.00
C VAL A 48 5.44 -16.05 3.13
N GLU A 49 6.49 -16.84 2.97
CA GLU A 49 6.47 -18.30 3.02
C GLU A 49 6.99 -18.85 4.35
N ALA A 50 7.75 -18.05 5.09
CA ALA A 50 8.23 -18.40 6.42
C ALA A 50 7.10 -18.37 7.45
N ALA A 51 7.03 -19.37 8.32
CA ALA A 51 6.05 -19.41 9.39
C ALA A 51 6.21 -18.28 10.43
N GLU A 52 7.41 -17.74 10.54
CA GLU A 52 7.75 -16.59 11.37
C GLU A 52 8.76 -15.70 10.64
N SER A 53 8.57 -14.39 10.70
CA SER A 53 9.48 -13.41 10.12
C SER A 53 9.55 -12.14 10.97
N GLU A 54 10.72 -11.50 10.95
CA GLU A 54 10.96 -10.23 11.65
C GLU A 54 10.97 -9.08 10.64
N PHE A 55 10.35 -7.95 11.03
CA PHE A 55 10.41 -6.74 10.22
C PHE A 55 11.72 -5.99 10.46
N SER A 56 12.31 -5.50 9.37
CA SER A 56 13.52 -4.66 9.45
C SER A 56 13.26 -3.38 10.22
N ASP A 57 14.24 -2.96 11.03
CA ASP A 57 14.23 -1.64 11.63
C ASP A 57 14.32 -0.55 10.56
N LEU A 58 13.35 0.34 10.59
CA LEU A 58 13.20 1.51 9.71
C LEU A 58 12.92 2.75 10.55
N SER A 59 13.76 3.03 11.53
CA SER A 59 13.65 4.22 12.37
C SER A 59 13.53 5.50 11.52
N GLY A 60 12.58 6.37 11.86
CA GLY A 60 12.26 7.57 11.07
C GLY A 60 11.19 7.37 9.99
N PHE A 61 10.64 6.15 9.90
CA PHE A 61 9.52 5.85 9.02
C PHE A 61 8.31 5.32 9.78
N HIS A 62 7.14 5.55 9.22
CA HIS A 62 5.88 4.91 9.61
C HIS A 62 5.54 3.79 8.64
N ARG A 63 4.78 2.80 9.09
CA ARG A 63 4.41 1.66 8.28
C ARG A 63 2.93 1.32 8.43
N ILE A 64 2.32 0.90 7.32
CA ILE A 64 0.98 0.31 7.30
C ILE A 64 1.10 -1.02 6.57
N LEU A 65 0.74 -2.11 7.25
CA LEU A 65 0.72 -3.47 6.74
C LEU A 65 -0.71 -3.96 6.58
N MET A 66 -0.98 -4.70 5.52
CA MET A 66 -2.25 -5.38 5.29
C MET A 66 -1.99 -6.77 4.71
N SER A 67 -2.51 -7.82 5.34
CA SER A 67 -2.55 -9.13 4.71
C SER A 67 -3.67 -9.16 3.65
N LEU A 68 -3.42 -9.82 2.51
CA LEU A 68 -4.36 -9.88 1.38
C LEU A 68 -5.10 -11.22 1.29
N ASP A 69 -4.69 -12.25 2.03
CA ASP A 69 -5.24 -13.61 1.87
C ASP A 69 -5.40 -14.38 3.19
N HIS A 70 -4.41 -14.40 4.06
CA HIS A 70 -4.44 -15.18 5.30
C HIS A 70 -4.26 -14.33 6.54
N PRO A 71 -4.85 -14.71 7.69
CA PRO A 71 -4.66 -13.97 8.93
C PRO A 71 -3.21 -14.11 9.42
N LEU A 72 -2.72 -13.04 10.03
CA LEU A 72 -1.42 -12.99 10.69
C LEU A 72 -1.57 -12.78 12.19
N ARG A 73 -0.58 -13.20 12.94
CA ARG A 73 -0.39 -12.84 14.33
C ARG A 73 0.85 -12.00 14.47
N LEU A 74 0.68 -10.75 14.89
CA LEU A 74 1.75 -9.76 15.01
C LEU A 74 2.09 -9.58 16.48
N LEU A 75 3.37 -9.74 16.82
CA LEU A 75 3.92 -9.45 18.14
C LEU A 75 4.74 -8.16 18.03
N ASN A 76 4.28 -7.11 18.69
CA ASN A 76 5.01 -5.86 18.84
C ASN A 76 5.70 -5.84 20.20
N ALA A 77 6.98 -6.22 20.23
CA ALA A 77 7.76 -6.26 21.47
C ALA A 77 7.99 -4.88 22.07
N SER A 78 8.05 -3.82 21.24
CA SER A 78 8.24 -2.44 21.69
C SER A 78 7.02 -1.92 22.47
N ARG A 79 5.82 -2.38 22.13
CA ARG A 79 4.56 -1.99 22.78
C ARG A 79 4.02 -3.05 23.74
N GLN A 80 4.66 -4.22 23.80
CA GLN A 80 4.19 -5.40 24.54
C GLN A 80 2.77 -5.81 24.12
N GLU A 81 2.50 -5.80 22.82
CA GLU A 81 1.18 -6.02 22.24
C GLU A 81 1.22 -7.23 21.28
N GLU A 82 0.17 -8.03 21.32
CA GLU A 82 -0.09 -9.11 20.37
C GLU A 82 -1.41 -8.82 19.64
N THR A 83 -1.38 -8.78 18.33
CA THR A 83 -2.54 -8.46 17.49
C THR A 83 -2.82 -9.61 16.51
N ALA A 84 -4.06 -10.10 16.50
CA ALA A 84 -4.56 -10.95 15.41
C ALA A 84 -5.01 -10.04 14.28
N LEU A 85 -4.35 -10.11 13.12
CA LEU A 85 -4.61 -9.31 11.96
C LEU A 85 -5.38 -10.15 10.93
N ASP A 86 -6.65 -9.85 10.75
CA ASP A 86 -7.47 -10.45 9.71
C ASP A 86 -7.09 -9.89 8.32
N PRO A 87 -7.28 -10.65 7.24
CA PRO A 87 -7.08 -10.16 5.88
C PRO A 87 -7.85 -8.85 5.63
N PHE A 88 -7.23 -7.97 4.85
CA PHE A 88 -7.77 -6.66 4.46
C PHE A 88 -7.99 -5.66 5.60
N THR A 89 -7.39 -5.92 6.76
CA THR A 89 -7.36 -4.99 7.89
C THR A 89 -5.99 -4.30 7.95
N PRO A 90 -5.92 -2.96 7.94
CA PRO A 90 -4.64 -2.26 8.04
C PRO A 90 -4.11 -2.27 9.48
N TYR A 91 -2.82 -2.50 9.62
CA TYR A 91 -2.09 -2.41 10.88
C TYR A 91 -1.01 -1.34 10.81
N PHE A 92 -1.10 -0.36 11.72
CA PHE A 92 -0.19 0.80 11.78
C PHE A 92 0.86 0.59 12.85
N PHE A 93 2.13 0.81 12.51
CA PHE A 93 3.24 0.75 13.46
C PHE A 93 4.41 1.64 13.04
N GLU A 94 5.27 1.94 14.01
CA GLU A 94 6.49 2.70 13.76
C GLU A 94 7.56 1.79 13.12
N GLY A 95 8.33 2.34 12.20
CA GLY A 95 9.42 1.58 11.58
C GLY A 95 10.49 1.13 12.57
N SER A 96 10.59 1.77 13.73
CA SER A 96 11.45 1.39 14.86
C SER A 96 10.82 0.34 15.79
N ASP A 97 9.54 -0.02 15.61
CA ASP A 97 8.92 -1.06 16.43
C ASP A 97 9.53 -2.44 16.08
N SER A 98 9.85 -3.22 17.11
CA SER A 98 10.28 -4.61 16.97
C SER A 98 9.07 -5.50 16.74
N ILE A 99 8.80 -5.84 15.49
CA ILE A 99 7.65 -6.64 15.08
C ILE A 99 8.09 -8.01 14.60
N THR A 100 7.48 -9.05 15.16
CA THR A 100 7.53 -10.43 14.65
C THR A 100 6.15 -10.79 14.09
N SER A 101 6.09 -11.29 12.88
CA SER A 101 4.88 -11.80 12.24
C SER A 101 4.90 -13.33 12.26
N ARG A 102 3.78 -13.94 12.60
CA ARG A 102 3.54 -15.39 12.52
C ARG A 102 2.40 -15.67 11.57
N GLY A 103 2.65 -16.60 10.65
CA GLY A 103 1.75 -16.97 9.57
C GLY A 103 2.34 -16.68 8.20
N THR A 104 1.84 -17.39 7.21
CA THR A 104 2.18 -17.18 5.78
C THR A 104 1.08 -16.38 5.12
N CYS A 105 1.44 -15.44 4.26
CA CYS A 105 0.46 -14.61 3.54
C CYS A 105 1.06 -13.96 2.31
N THR A 106 0.20 -13.36 1.51
CA THR A 106 0.57 -12.23 0.65
C THR A 106 0.22 -10.95 1.38
N ASP A 107 1.15 -10.01 1.49
CA ASP A 107 0.92 -8.73 2.15
C ASP A 107 1.06 -7.54 1.19
N PHE A 108 0.49 -6.41 1.60
CA PHE A 108 0.70 -5.11 1.02
C PHE A 108 1.24 -4.16 2.10
N ASN A 109 2.31 -3.44 1.77
CA ASN A 109 3.07 -2.63 2.72
C ASN A 109 3.26 -1.22 2.17
N LEU A 110 2.85 -0.21 2.94
CA LEU A 110 3.17 1.19 2.74
C LEU A 110 4.14 1.64 3.84
N ILE A 111 5.30 2.14 3.43
CA ILE A 111 6.34 2.72 4.30
C ILE A 111 6.51 4.17 3.89
N TYR A 112 6.50 5.10 4.83
CA TYR A 112 6.63 6.53 4.54
C TYR A 112 7.35 7.27 5.66
N SER A 113 8.12 8.31 5.28
CA SER A 113 8.89 9.13 6.21
C SER A 113 8.00 10.04 7.07
N ASN A 114 8.56 10.63 8.13
CA ASN A 114 7.87 11.57 9.02
C ASN A 114 7.37 12.85 8.31
N HIS A 115 7.70 13.03 7.03
CA HIS A 115 7.20 14.14 6.22
C HIS A 115 5.80 13.89 5.65
N TYR A 116 5.25 12.70 5.85
CA TYR A 116 3.95 12.29 5.31
C TYR A 116 3.03 11.75 6.39
N GLN A 117 1.74 11.84 6.12
CA GLN A 117 0.68 11.12 6.83
C GLN A 117 0.03 10.16 5.84
N GLY A 118 -0.04 8.87 6.22
CA GLY A 118 -0.52 7.81 5.34
C GLY A 118 -1.81 7.15 5.82
N GLN A 119 -2.58 6.63 4.86
CA GLN A 119 -3.77 5.81 5.08
C GLN A 119 -3.78 4.64 4.11
N MET A 120 -4.53 3.58 4.45
CA MET A 120 -4.72 2.41 3.61
C MET A 120 -6.07 1.75 3.90
N ILE A 121 -6.78 1.35 2.86
CA ILE A 121 -8.04 0.60 2.96
C ILE A 121 -8.17 -0.41 1.82
N ALA A 122 -8.92 -1.47 2.05
CA ALA A 122 -9.40 -2.37 1.01
C ALA A 122 -10.69 -1.81 0.38
N VAL A 123 -10.80 -1.90 -0.94
CA VAL A 123 -11.88 -1.28 -1.72
C VAL A 123 -12.80 -2.33 -2.34
N SER A 124 -14.11 -2.15 -2.15
CA SER A 124 -15.15 -3.03 -2.66
C SER A 124 -15.76 -2.54 -3.98
N ASN A 125 -16.47 -3.44 -4.67
CA ASN A 125 -17.16 -3.12 -5.92
C ASN A 125 -18.23 -2.02 -5.71
N LYS A 126 -18.27 -1.07 -6.65
CA LYS A 126 -19.14 0.12 -6.64
C LYS A 126 -18.93 1.05 -5.45
N GLN A 127 -17.86 0.87 -4.70
CA GLN A 127 -17.48 1.82 -3.66
C GLN A 127 -17.00 3.12 -4.31
N VAL A 128 -17.43 4.24 -3.77
CA VAL A 128 -16.91 5.57 -4.09
C VAL A 128 -16.07 6.04 -2.93
N LEU A 129 -14.83 6.38 -3.20
CA LEU A 129 -13.95 7.06 -2.25
C LEU A 129 -13.97 8.55 -2.54
N ILE A 130 -14.19 9.34 -1.51
CA ILE A 130 -14.03 10.80 -1.53
C ILE A 130 -12.79 11.07 -0.68
N ARG A 131 -11.73 11.54 -1.33
CA ARG A 131 -10.40 11.61 -0.73
C ARG A 131 -9.71 12.93 -1.04
N ASP A 132 -9.02 13.47 -0.05
CA ASP A 132 -8.24 14.70 -0.12
C ASP A 132 -6.72 14.49 -0.09
N GLU A 133 -6.27 13.22 -0.03
CA GLU A 133 -4.84 12.92 -0.07
C GLU A 133 -4.21 13.42 -1.38
N GLU A 134 -3.03 14.02 -1.25
CA GLU A 134 -2.27 14.60 -2.36
C GLU A 134 -1.82 13.54 -3.35
N ILE A 135 -1.41 12.37 -2.83
CA ILE A 135 -0.95 11.23 -3.61
C ILE A 135 -1.79 10.02 -3.24
N GLN A 136 -2.41 9.41 -4.22
CA GLN A 136 -3.24 8.24 -4.02
C GLN A 136 -2.73 7.07 -4.87
N PHE A 137 -2.78 5.89 -4.31
CA PHE A 137 -2.28 4.66 -4.90
C PHE A 137 -3.38 3.62 -4.94
N ILE A 138 -3.49 2.90 -6.06
CA ILE A 138 -4.48 1.84 -6.22
C ILE A 138 -3.76 0.59 -6.75
N TYR A 139 -3.72 -0.46 -5.95
CA TYR A 139 -3.20 -1.77 -6.34
C TYR A 139 -4.37 -2.69 -6.70
N ALA A 140 -4.44 -3.14 -7.94
CA ALA A 140 -5.52 -3.97 -8.44
C ALA A 140 -5.38 -5.43 -7.97
N LEU A 141 -6.37 -5.93 -7.23
CA LEU A 141 -6.46 -7.35 -6.81
C LEU A 141 -7.21 -8.21 -7.84
N THR A 142 -7.86 -7.59 -8.79
CA THR A 142 -8.55 -8.20 -9.92
C THR A 142 -8.63 -7.18 -11.05
N ASN A 143 -9.04 -7.62 -12.25
CA ASN A 143 -9.32 -6.70 -13.34
C ASN A 143 -10.50 -5.79 -12.97
N LEU A 144 -10.30 -4.48 -13.02
CA LEU A 144 -11.31 -3.49 -12.65
C LEU A 144 -11.20 -2.21 -13.48
N THR A 145 -12.26 -1.42 -13.47
CA THR A 145 -12.26 -0.06 -14.01
C THR A 145 -12.24 0.93 -12.87
N VAL A 146 -11.32 1.88 -12.91
CA VAL A 146 -11.24 3.03 -12.00
C VAL A 146 -11.78 4.26 -12.74
N ILE A 147 -12.72 4.95 -12.09
CA ILE A 147 -13.39 6.15 -12.64
C ILE A 147 -13.15 7.27 -11.66
N GLY A 148 -12.47 8.32 -12.08
CA GLY A 148 -12.23 9.53 -11.29
C GLY A 148 -12.89 10.74 -11.93
N ASP A 149 -13.12 11.79 -11.12
CA ASP A 149 -13.75 13.03 -11.60
C ASP A 149 -12.86 13.76 -12.63
N ASN A 150 -11.53 13.64 -12.47
CA ASN A 150 -10.57 14.47 -13.21
C ASN A 150 -9.72 13.68 -14.22
N PHE A 151 -10.08 12.43 -14.48
CA PHE A 151 -9.45 11.59 -15.49
C PHE A 151 -10.48 10.62 -16.12
N PRO A 152 -10.26 10.20 -17.37
CA PRO A 152 -11.18 9.26 -18.01
C PRO A 152 -11.17 7.90 -17.31
N PRO A 153 -12.25 7.10 -17.46
CA PRO A 153 -12.26 5.72 -16.96
C PRO A 153 -11.03 4.94 -17.44
N LEU A 154 -10.37 4.25 -16.51
CA LEU A 154 -9.17 3.46 -16.76
C LEU A 154 -9.42 2.00 -16.41
N ASP A 155 -9.21 1.12 -17.37
CA ASP A 155 -9.21 -0.33 -17.13
C ASP A 155 -7.83 -0.73 -16.62
N ILE A 156 -7.83 -1.40 -15.46
CA ILE A 156 -6.63 -1.83 -14.76
C ILE A 156 -6.65 -3.33 -14.61
N GLU A 157 -5.64 -4.00 -15.11
CA GLU A 157 -5.47 -5.44 -14.95
C GLU A 157 -4.99 -5.79 -13.53
N GLU A 158 -5.32 -7.00 -13.10
CA GLU A 158 -4.84 -7.56 -11.84
C GLU A 158 -3.32 -7.45 -11.71
N GLY A 159 -2.86 -7.02 -10.53
CA GLY A 159 -1.46 -6.82 -10.22
C GLY A 159 -0.86 -5.50 -10.72
N ASN A 160 -1.59 -4.70 -11.50
CA ASN A 160 -1.14 -3.37 -11.91
C ASN A 160 -1.36 -2.35 -10.79
N PHE A 161 -0.64 -1.24 -10.89
CA PHE A 161 -0.58 -0.21 -9.86
C PHE A 161 -0.80 1.18 -10.47
N LEU A 162 -1.82 1.88 -9.99
CA LEU A 162 -2.16 3.22 -10.42
C LEU A 162 -1.72 4.23 -9.37
N ILE A 163 -1.10 5.32 -9.82
CA ILE A 163 -0.74 6.48 -9.02
C ILE A 163 -1.56 7.65 -9.50
N VAL A 164 -2.21 8.34 -8.59
CA VAL A 164 -3.01 9.53 -8.85
C VAL A 164 -2.46 10.66 -7.98
N GLU A 165 -1.87 11.67 -8.60
CA GLU A 165 -1.30 12.83 -7.92
C GLU A 165 -2.17 14.05 -8.21
N LYS A 166 -2.65 14.71 -7.15
CA LYS A 166 -3.46 15.93 -7.26
C LYS A 166 -2.55 17.17 -7.36
N GLU A 167 -2.92 18.11 -8.19
CA GLU A 167 -2.38 19.45 -8.08
C GLU A 167 -2.98 20.16 -6.86
N THR A 168 -2.20 21.01 -6.23
CA THR A 168 -2.47 21.66 -4.92
C THR A 168 -3.77 22.48 -4.80
N GLN A 169 -4.57 22.61 -5.86
CA GLN A 169 -5.83 23.36 -5.86
C GLN A 169 -7.10 22.51 -5.77
N GLU A 170 -6.97 21.18 -5.82
CA GLU A 170 -8.11 20.27 -5.74
C GLU A 170 -8.34 19.83 -4.30
N THR A 171 -9.53 20.06 -3.76
CA THR A 171 -9.84 19.77 -2.37
C THR A 171 -10.18 18.29 -2.16
N GLU A 172 -10.92 17.69 -3.07
CA GLU A 172 -11.34 16.29 -2.98
C GLU A 172 -11.30 15.63 -4.37
N LEU A 173 -11.04 14.33 -4.40
CA LEU A 173 -11.12 13.51 -5.59
C LEU A 173 -12.10 12.36 -5.32
N HIS A 174 -13.10 12.23 -6.19
CA HIS A 174 -14.03 11.10 -6.13
C HIS A 174 -13.51 10.01 -7.05
N ILE A 175 -13.30 8.82 -6.49
CA ILE A 175 -12.87 7.64 -7.25
C ILE A 175 -13.87 6.53 -7.04
N MET A 176 -14.43 6.02 -8.13
CA MET A 176 -15.31 4.86 -8.13
C MET A 176 -14.60 3.64 -8.71
N PHE A 177 -14.83 2.50 -8.09
CA PHE A 177 -14.28 1.21 -8.48
C PHE A 177 -15.40 0.32 -9.03
N SER A 178 -15.19 -0.25 -10.20
CA SER A 178 -16.18 -1.11 -10.87
C SER A 178 -15.54 -2.38 -11.40
N CYS A 179 -16.22 -3.51 -11.18
CA CYS A 179 -15.83 -4.81 -11.73
C CYS A 179 -17.08 -5.58 -12.13
N ASN A 180 -17.05 -6.21 -13.32
CA ASN A 180 -18.14 -7.02 -13.83
C ASN A 180 -18.27 -8.40 -13.15
N GLN A 181 -17.22 -8.84 -12.44
CA GLN A 181 -17.18 -10.13 -11.75
C GLN A 181 -16.97 -9.92 -10.24
N SER A 182 -18.02 -9.52 -9.54
CA SER A 182 -17.96 -9.34 -8.10
C SER A 182 -18.13 -10.67 -7.37
N LYS A 183 -17.09 -11.15 -6.72
CA LYS A 183 -17.10 -12.33 -5.83
C LYS A 183 -17.10 -11.98 -4.33
N GLY A 184 -17.52 -10.80 -3.94
CA GLY A 184 -17.56 -10.38 -2.53
C GLY A 184 -16.20 -10.08 -1.88
N SER A 185 -15.08 -10.25 -2.61
CA SER A 185 -13.74 -9.88 -2.16
C SER A 185 -13.43 -8.43 -2.53
N PRO A 186 -12.51 -7.75 -1.83
CA PRO A 186 -12.02 -6.44 -2.23
C PRO A 186 -11.46 -6.47 -3.67
N LEU A 187 -11.68 -5.39 -4.42
CA LEU A 187 -11.20 -5.25 -5.80
C LEU A 187 -9.79 -4.70 -5.88
N ALA A 188 -9.45 -3.87 -4.91
CA ALA A 188 -8.18 -3.15 -4.88
C ALA A 188 -7.78 -2.81 -3.44
N ILE A 189 -6.51 -2.51 -3.25
CA ILE A 189 -6.01 -1.77 -2.10
C ILE A 189 -5.82 -0.32 -2.53
N TRP A 190 -6.45 0.59 -1.81
CA TRP A 190 -6.21 2.01 -1.91
C TRP A 190 -5.30 2.46 -0.76
N ALA A 191 -4.30 3.27 -1.06
CA ALA A 191 -3.46 3.95 -0.09
C ALA A 191 -3.35 5.43 -0.45
N GLY A 192 -3.19 6.29 0.54
CA GLY A 192 -3.08 7.73 0.34
C GLY A 192 -2.01 8.33 1.22
N LEU A 193 -1.36 9.37 0.71
CA LEU A 193 -0.34 10.16 1.41
C LEU A 193 -0.64 11.66 1.29
N ASN A 194 -0.52 12.36 2.42
CA ASN A 194 -0.46 13.81 2.49
C ASN A 194 0.90 14.24 3.00
N HIS A 195 1.48 15.25 2.38
CA HIS A 195 2.70 15.87 2.88
C HIS A 195 2.39 16.69 4.15
N ILE A 196 3.19 16.53 5.19
CA ILE A 196 3.09 17.32 6.43
C ILE A 196 3.97 18.55 6.24
N PRO A 197 3.41 19.78 6.25
CA PRO A 197 4.22 20.99 6.15
C PRO A 197 5.25 21.06 7.28
N ALA A 198 6.48 21.44 6.94
CA ALA A 198 7.50 21.71 7.94
C ALA A 198 7.01 22.84 8.88
N LYS A 199 7.12 22.62 10.19
CA LYS A 199 6.77 23.61 11.20
C LYS A 199 7.80 24.73 11.27
#